data_692b030676305ef87b8685821f73a8ff
#
_entry.id   692b030676305ef87b8685821f73a8ff
#
_cell.length_a   1.000
_cell.length_b   1.000
_cell.length_c   1.000
_cell.angle_alpha   90.00
_cell.angle_beta   90.00
_cell.angle_gamma   90.00
#
_symmetry.space_group_name_H-M   'P 1'
#
loop_
_entity.id
_entity.type
_entity.pdbx_description
1 polymer ?
#
loop_
_entity_poly.entity_id
_entity_poly.type
_entity_poly.pdbx_seq_one_letter_code
_entity_poly.pdbx_strand_id
1 'polypeptide(L)'
;MSTSPLQASELIALAERYFAAVDRMDVAATLACFAPDARFTIATYSNVYQGRDTEIAGMFKRLNERYAKVWHGDFDHVTDVPAQRIASRFRVENITHEGQKLVKNNCNFFRVQDGLFTEVFVDMSGDNSLG
;
A
#
# COMPACT_ATOMS: atom_id res chain seq x y z
N MET A 1 -22.47 3.13 13.98
CA MET A 1 -23.09 3.27 12.66
C MET A 1 -22.17 2.65 11.62
N SER A 2 -22.66 1.72 10.85
CA SER A 2 -21.85 1.06 9.83
C SER A 2 -21.76 1.93 8.58
N THR A 3 -20.57 1.99 7.99
CA THR A 3 -20.33 2.64 6.72
C THR A 3 -20.89 1.75 5.61
N SER A 4 -21.53 2.32 4.60
CA SER A 4 -21.96 1.58 3.42
C SER A 4 -20.73 0.98 2.70
N PRO A 5 -20.87 -0.23 2.13
CA PRO A 5 -19.79 -0.80 1.34
C PRO A 5 -19.39 0.10 0.18
N LEU A 6 -18.11 0.11 -0.15
CA LEU A 6 -17.59 0.90 -1.27
C LEU A 6 -17.96 0.25 -2.59
N GLN A 7 -18.29 1.06 -3.58
CA GLN A 7 -18.47 0.62 -4.96
C GLN A 7 -17.11 0.40 -5.63
N ALA A 8 -17.09 -0.18 -6.82
CA ALA A 8 -15.83 -0.48 -7.53
C ALA A 8 -14.97 0.77 -7.70
N SER A 9 -15.55 1.88 -8.15
CA SER A 9 -14.82 3.14 -8.32
C SER A 9 -14.25 3.68 -7.01
N GLU A 10 -14.96 3.45 -5.90
CA GLU A 10 -14.52 3.90 -4.57
C GLU A 10 -13.38 3.03 -4.03
N LEU A 11 -13.42 1.71 -4.28
CA LEU A 11 -12.31 0.82 -3.95
C LEU A 11 -11.05 1.21 -4.70
N ILE A 12 -11.18 1.49 -5.99
CA ILE A 12 -10.06 1.96 -6.82
C ILE A 12 -9.53 3.30 -6.28
N ALA A 13 -10.42 4.24 -5.98
CA ALA A 13 -10.04 5.55 -5.45
C ALA A 13 -9.29 5.43 -4.12
N LEU A 14 -9.72 4.53 -3.24
CA LEU A 14 -9.03 4.28 -1.97
C LEU A 14 -7.60 3.79 -2.22
N ALA A 15 -7.42 2.80 -3.09
CA ALA A 15 -6.11 2.25 -3.42
C ALA A 15 -5.20 3.34 -4.04
N GLU A 16 -5.71 4.12 -4.99
CA GLU A 16 -4.90 5.14 -5.66
C GLU A 16 -4.58 6.31 -4.72
N ARG A 17 -5.49 6.65 -3.80
CA ARG A 17 -5.22 7.66 -2.77
C ARG A 17 -4.09 7.20 -1.84
N TYR A 18 -4.08 5.92 -1.48
CA TYR A 18 -3.01 5.31 -0.70
C TYR A 18 -1.67 5.42 -1.43
N PHE A 19 -1.59 4.99 -2.68
CA PHE A 19 -0.34 5.07 -3.44
C PHE A 19 0.13 6.51 -3.64
N ALA A 20 -0.80 7.45 -3.89
CA ALA A 20 -0.45 8.86 -4.03
C ALA A 20 0.15 9.43 -2.74
N ALA A 21 -0.38 9.04 -1.57
CA ALA A 21 0.15 9.46 -0.28
C ALA A 21 1.55 8.89 -0.05
N VAL A 22 1.77 7.61 -0.39
CA VAL A 22 3.10 6.99 -0.30
C VAL A 22 4.09 7.73 -1.20
N ASP A 23 3.69 8.06 -2.42
CA ASP A 23 4.55 8.77 -3.37
C ASP A 23 4.93 10.17 -2.90
N ARG A 24 4.04 10.83 -2.15
CA ARG A 24 4.34 12.14 -1.54
C ARG A 24 5.16 12.02 -0.26
N MET A 25 5.45 10.81 0.18
CA MET A 25 6.10 10.54 1.48
C MET A 25 5.33 11.16 2.66
N ASP A 26 4.01 11.20 2.53
CA ASP A 26 3.09 11.70 3.56
C ASP A 26 2.60 10.51 4.39
N VAL A 27 3.29 10.25 5.51
CA VAL A 27 2.98 9.10 6.37
C VAL A 27 1.57 9.24 6.95
N ALA A 28 1.18 10.41 7.41
CA ALA A 28 -0.14 10.62 8.01
C ALA A 28 -1.25 10.32 7.00
N ALA A 29 -1.15 10.83 5.78
CA ALA A 29 -2.13 10.58 4.72
C ALA A 29 -2.15 9.09 4.31
N THR A 30 -0.98 8.45 4.27
CA THR A 30 -0.88 7.01 4.01
C THR A 30 -1.64 6.22 5.08
N LEU A 31 -1.37 6.50 6.35
CA LEU A 31 -2.00 5.78 7.47
C LEU A 31 -3.50 6.04 7.56
N ALA A 32 -3.97 7.19 7.08
CA ALA A 32 -5.40 7.50 7.06
C ALA A 32 -6.22 6.52 6.21
N CYS A 33 -5.58 5.75 5.33
CA CYS A 33 -6.23 4.72 4.52
C CYS A 33 -6.43 3.40 5.27
N PHE A 34 -5.84 3.24 6.46
CA PHE A 34 -5.82 1.98 7.23
C PHE A 34 -6.70 2.03 8.46
N ALA A 35 -7.28 0.87 8.80
CA ALA A 35 -7.91 0.69 10.11
C ALA A 35 -6.84 0.64 11.22
N PRO A 36 -7.18 1.03 12.46
CA PRO A 36 -6.19 1.05 13.55
C PRO A 36 -5.49 -0.29 13.82
N ASP A 37 -6.21 -1.40 13.63
CA ASP A 37 -5.71 -2.76 13.87
C ASP A 37 -5.30 -3.47 12.57
N ALA A 38 -5.05 -2.73 11.51
CA ALA A 38 -4.67 -3.28 10.22
C ALA A 38 -3.39 -4.10 10.29
N ARG A 39 -3.28 -5.06 9.37
CA ARG A 39 -2.10 -5.89 9.19
C ARG A 39 -1.59 -5.74 7.77
N PHE A 40 -0.28 -5.57 7.63
CA PHE A 40 0.39 -5.40 6.35
C PHE A 40 1.45 -6.50 6.22
N THR A 41 1.31 -7.34 5.20
CA THR A 41 2.19 -8.48 4.98
C THR A 41 2.93 -8.31 3.66
N ILE A 42 4.26 -8.35 3.72
CA ILE A 42 5.08 -8.47 2.50
C ILE A 42 5.19 -9.96 2.22
N ALA A 43 4.25 -10.49 1.44
CA ALA A 43 4.07 -11.94 1.25
C ALA A 43 5.30 -12.58 0.61
N THR A 44 5.92 -11.88 -0.33
CA THR A 44 7.14 -12.38 -1.00
C THR A 44 8.25 -12.74 -0.01
N TYR A 45 8.35 -11.99 1.11
CA TYR A 45 9.44 -12.14 2.07
C TYR A 45 8.96 -12.58 3.45
N SER A 46 7.67 -12.86 3.60
CA SER A 46 7.06 -13.33 4.86
C SER A 46 7.25 -12.35 6.03
N ASN A 47 7.29 -11.04 5.75
CA ASN A 47 7.31 -10.02 6.79
C ASN A 47 5.89 -9.58 7.13
N VAL A 48 5.57 -9.48 8.42
CA VAL A 48 4.25 -9.06 8.90
C VAL A 48 4.41 -7.83 9.80
N TYR A 49 3.60 -6.81 9.52
CA TYR A 49 3.55 -5.57 10.31
C TYR A 49 2.13 -5.42 10.85
N GLN A 50 2.00 -5.40 12.17
CA GLN A 50 0.71 -5.32 12.87
C GLN A 50 0.55 -3.96 13.53
N GLY A 51 -0.59 -3.31 13.27
CA GLY A 51 -0.93 -2.04 13.89
C GLY A 51 -0.55 -0.84 13.04
N ARG A 52 -1.57 -0.01 12.75
CA ARG A 52 -1.41 1.18 11.89
C ARG A 52 -0.39 2.16 12.45
N ASP A 53 -0.53 2.51 13.74
CA ASP A 53 0.23 3.61 14.35
C ASP A 53 1.55 3.12 14.97
N THR A 54 1.85 1.84 14.86
CA THR A 54 3.06 1.21 15.40
C THR A 54 3.91 0.63 14.27
N GLU A 55 3.74 -0.67 13.95
CA GLU A 55 4.62 -1.35 12.99
C GLU A 55 4.43 -0.87 11.56
N ILE A 56 3.20 -0.62 11.14
CA ILE A 56 2.94 -0.11 9.77
C ILE A 56 3.51 1.30 9.62
N ALA A 57 3.30 2.18 10.58
CA ALA A 57 3.87 3.52 10.57
C ALA A 57 5.41 3.47 10.51
N GLY A 58 6.02 2.59 11.29
CA GLY A 58 7.48 2.40 11.28
C GLY A 58 7.99 1.95 9.92
N MET A 59 7.28 1.05 9.26
CA MET A 59 7.64 0.56 7.92
C MET A 59 7.67 1.70 6.90
N PHE A 60 6.64 2.55 6.88
CA PHE A 60 6.60 3.67 5.93
C PHE A 60 7.63 4.75 6.24
N LYS A 61 7.93 4.98 7.53
CA LYS A 61 9.02 5.91 7.90
C LYS A 61 10.37 5.41 7.38
N ARG A 62 10.64 4.11 7.52
CA ARG A 62 11.88 3.51 6.99
C ARG A 62 11.95 3.59 5.46
N LEU A 63 10.81 3.41 4.77
CA LEU A 63 10.76 3.55 3.32
C LEU A 63 11.20 4.97 2.91
N ASN A 64 10.67 5.99 3.59
CA ASN A 64 10.98 7.39 3.30
C ASN A 64 12.44 7.75 3.60
N GLU A 65 13.06 7.08 4.56
CA GLU A 65 14.49 7.25 4.86
C GLU A 65 15.37 6.55 3.83
N ARG A 66 14.90 5.40 3.32
CA ARG A 66 15.69 4.55 2.41
C ARG A 66 15.84 5.14 1.03
N TYR A 67 14.80 5.82 0.53
CA TYR A 67 14.78 6.32 -0.84
C TYR A 67 14.59 7.84 -0.87
N ALA A 68 15.22 8.49 -1.86
CA ALA A 68 15.02 9.90 -2.14
C ALA A 68 13.65 10.15 -2.77
N LYS A 69 13.14 9.17 -3.55
CA LYS A 69 11.85 9.26 -4.22
C LYS A 69 11.26 7.88 -4.42
N VAL A 70 9.95 7.77 -4.27
CA VAL A 70 9.18 6.59 -4.63
C VAL A 70 8.04 7.00 -5.57
N TRP A 71 7.73 6.12 -6.52
CA TRP A 71 6.64 6.33 -7.47
C TRP A 71 5.93 5.01 -7.75
N HIS A 72 4.60 5.06 -7.78
CA HIS A 72 3.74 3.93 -8.14
C HIS A 72 2.81 4.36 -9.26
N GLY A 73 2.63 3.51 -10.27
CA GLY A 73 1.76 3.83 -11.39
C GLY A 73 1.50 2.63 -12.30
N ASP A 74 0.94 2.92 -13.46
CA ASP A 74 0.53 1.91 -14.43
C ASP A 74 -0.37 0.85 -13.80
N PHE A 75 -1.38 1.32 -13.05
CA PHE A 75 -2.27 0.46 -12.26
C PHE A 75 -3.19 -0.38 -13.14
N ASP A 76 -3.34 -1.65 -12.74
CA ASP A 76 -4.35 -2.56 -13.27
C ASP A 76 -5.08 -3.13 -12.05
N HIS A 77 -6.33 -2.69 -11.87
CA HIS A 77 -7.13 -3.02 -10.69
C HIS A 77 -8.20 -4.05 -11.02
N VAL A 78 -8.43 -4.97 -10.08
CA VAL A 78 -9.57 -5.89 -10.08
C VAL A 78 -10.30 -5.72 -8.76
N THR A 79 -11.61 -5.50 -8.81
CA THR A 79 -12.42 -5.30 -7.60
C THR A 79 -13.45 -6.42 -7.43
N ASP A 80 -13.71 -6.73 -6.16
CA ASP A 80 -14.83 -7.59 -5.75
C ASP A 80 -15.64 -6.78 -4.73
N VAL A 81 -16.74 -6.18 -5.19
CA VAL A 81 -17.55 -5.28 -4.35
C VAL A 81 -18.24 -6.04 -3.21
N PRO A 82 -18.91 -7.19 -3.45
CA PRO A 82 -19.53 -7.94 -2.35
C PRO A 82 -18.56 -8.35 -1.25
N ALA A 83 -17.35 -8.75 -1.62
CA ALA A 83 -16.32 -9.16 -0.66
C ALA A 83 -15.51 -7.98 -0.11
N GLN A 84 -15.64 -6.79 -0.70
CA GLN A 84 -14.85 -5.60 -0.34
C GLN A 84 -13.36 -5.87 -0.45
N ARG A 85 -12.94 -6.28 -1.65
CA ARG A 85 -11.56 -6.59 -1.97
C ARG A 85 -11.13 -5.85 -3.22
N ILE A 86 -9.85 -5.51 -3.28
CA ILE A 86 -9.22 -4.99 -4.50
C ILE A 86 -7.83 -5.58 -4.63
N ALA A 87 -7.51 -6.03 -5.84
CA ALA A 87 -6.16 -6.43 -6.22
C ALA A 87 -5.64 -5.40 -7.22
N SER A 88 -4.41 -4.96 -7.03
CA SER A 88 -3.80 -3.92 -7.86
C SER A 88 -2.43 -4.38 -8.31
N ARG A 89 -2.24 -4.47 -9.62
CA ARG A 89 -0.93 -4.69 -10.21
C ARG A 89 -0.39 -3.35 -10.67
N PHE A 90 0.90 -3.09 -10.45
CA PHE A 90 1.48 -1.77 -10.74
C PHE A 90 2.99 -1.83 -10.90
N ARG A 91 3.54 -0.76 -11.45
CA ARG A 91 4.97 -0.53 -11.55
C ARG A 91 5.42 0.38 -10.43
N VAL A 92 6.60 0.09 -9.88
CA VAL A 92 7.25 0.89 -8.84
C VAL A 92 8.57 1.42 -9.39
N GLU A 93 8.85 2.70 -9.14
CA GLU A 93 10.16 3.30 -9.38
C GLU A 93 10.65 3.94 -8.11
N ASN A 94 11.74 3.41 -7.56
CA ASN A 94 12.39 3.96 -6.37
C ASN A 94 13.72 4.58 -6.78
N ILE A 95 13.98 5.81 -6.31
CA ILE A 95 15.25 6.49 -6.56
C ILE A 95 16.04 6.48 -5.26
N THR A 96 17.24 5.91 -5.28
CA THR A 96 18.11 5.91 -4.11
C THR A 96 18.68 7.30 -3.86
N HIS A 97 19.28 7.52 -2.68
CA HIS A 97 19.93 8.81 -2.37
C HIS A 97 21.14 9.08 -3.27
N GLU A 98 21.71 8.02 -3.87
CA GLU A 98 22.80 8.13 -4.84
C GLU A 98 22.30 8.36 -6.27
N GLY A 99 20.98 8.42 -6.48
CA GLY A 99 20.37 8.67 -7.78
C GLY A 99 20.10 7.45 -8.63
N GLN A 100 20.30 6.24 -8.11
CA GLN A 100 20.02 5.01 -8.84
C GLN A 100 18.52 4.76 -8.90
N LYS A 101 17.99 4.44 -10.07
CA LYS A 101 16.60 4.06 -10.26
C LYS A 101 16.45 2.54 -10.16
N LEU A 102 15.57 2.10 -9.28
CA LEU A 102 15.19 0.69 -9.13
C LEU A 102 13.76 0.53 -9.59
N VAL A 103 13.51 -0.37 -10.54
CA VAL A 103 12.18 -0.62 -11.11
C VAL A 103 11.68 -1.97 -10.66
N LYS A 104 10.42 -2.01 -10.23
CA LYS A 104 9.77 -3.24 -9.78
C LYS A 104 8.37 -3.33 -10.38
N ASN A 105 7.86 -4.56 -10.47
CA ASN A 105 6.46 -4.83 -10.78
C ASN A 105 5.88 -5.58 -9.58
N ASN A 106 4.89 -4.98 -8.94
CA ASN A 106 4.30 -5.49 -7.72
C ASN A 106 2.82 -5.78 -7.90
N CYS A 107 2.28 -6.59 -6.99
CA CYS A 107 0.85 -6.82 -6.87
C CYS A 107 0.47 -6.72 -5.40
N ASN A 108 -0.49 -5.85 -5.10
CA ASN A 108 -1.08 -5.75 -3.76
C ASN A 108 -2.48 -6.33 -3.77
N PHE A 109 -2.82 -7.01 -2.69
CA PHE A 109 -4.17 -7.50 -2.42
C PHE A 109 -4.65 -6.81 -1.14
N PHE A 110 -5.80 -6.10 -1.23
CA PHE A 110 -6.33 -5.32 -0.12
C PHE A 110 -7.68 -5.88 0.33
N ARG A 111 -7.86 -5.98 1.64
CA ARG A 111 -9.16 -6.19 2.27
C ARG A 111 -9.63 -4.89 2.88
N VAL A 112 -10.89 -4.55 2.64
CA VAL A 112 -11.48 -3.27 3.06
C VAL A 112 -12.67 -3.54 3.97
N GLN A 113 -12.78 -2.76 5.03
CA GLN A 113 -13.94 -2.75 5.93
C GLN A 113 -14.19 -1.33 6.40
N ASP A 114 -15.43 -0.88 6.33
CA ASP A 114 -15.81 0.48 6.71
C ASP A 114 -14.97 1.55 6.03
N GLY A 115 -14.64 1.31 4.75
CA GLY A 115 -13.90 2.26 3.92
C GLY A 115 -12.39 2.34 4.18
N LEU A 116 -11.83 1.43 4.99
CA LEU A 116 -10.42 1.42 5.36
C LEU A 116 -9.79 0.05 5.09
N PHE A 117 -8.49 0.02 4.81
CA PHE A 117 -7.76 -1.23 4.69
C PHE A 117 -7.63 -1.90 6.05
N THR A 118 -8.07 -3.16 6.13
CA THR A 118 -7.87 -4.00 7.32
C THR A 118 -6.72 -4.97 7.12
N GLU A 119 -6.43 -5.31 5.87
CA GLU A 119 -5.37 -6.23 5.53
C GLU A 119 -4.80 -5.87 4.16
N VAL A 120 -3.47 -5.88 4.07
CA VAL A 120 -2.77 -5.69 2.80
C VAL A 120 -1.73 -6.79 2.65
N PHE A 121 -1.71 -7.42 1.47
CA PHE A 121 -0.67 -8.37 1.08
C PHE A 121 0.08 -7.79 -0.10
N VAL A 122 1.40 -7.78 -0.03
CA VAL A 122 2.27 -7.26 -1.10
C VAL A 122 3.13 -8.39 -1.64
N ASP A 123 3.02 -8.63 -2.94
CA ASP A 123 3.97 -9.45 -3.68
C ASP A 123 4.79 -8.53 -4.58
N MET A 124 6.11 -8.62 -4.49
CA MET A 124 7.00 -7.73 -5.22
C MET A 124 8.07 -8.49 -5.99
N SER A 125 8.47 -7.92 -7.12
CA SER A 125 9.65 -8.38 -7.83
C SER A 125 10.90 -7.68 -7.28
N GLY A 126 12.03 -8.38 -7.28
CA GLY A 126 13.30 -7.82 -6.83
C GLY A 126 13.41 -7.72 -5.31
N ASP A 127 14.24 -6.81 -4.84
CA ASP A 127 14.59 -6.68 -3.44
C ASP A 127 13.43 -6.15 -2.59
N ASN A 128 13.44 -6.50 -1.29
CA ASN A 128 12.45 -6.03 -0.34
C ASN A 128 12.68 -4.54 -0.02
N SER A 129 11.91 -3.68 -0.68
CA SER A 129 12.03 -2.23 -0.50
C SER A 129 11.27 -1.70 0.72
N LEU A 130 10.37 -2.51 1.31
CA LEU A 130 9.55 -2.12 2.45
C LEU A 130 10.06 -2.71 3.77
N GLY A 131 10.84 -3.76 3.68
CA GLY A 131 11.32 -4.51 4.86
C GLY A 131 12.39 -3.84 5.69
#